data_7de09ea1397c7325d07c77fad5142f8a
#
_entry.id   7de09ea1397c7325d07c77fad5142f8a
#
_cell.length_a   1.000
_cell.length_b   1.000
_cell.length_c   1.000
_cell.angle_alpha   90.00
_cell.angle_beta   90.00
_cell.angle_gamma   90.00
#
_symmetry.space_group_name_H-M   'P 1'
#
loop_
_entity.id
_entity.type
_entity.pdbx_description
1 polymer ?
#
loop_
_entity_poly.entity_id
_entity_poly.type
_entity_poly.pdbx_seq_one_letter_code
_entity_poly.pdbx_strand_id
1 'polypeptide(L)'
;MDSGYLNVHELLARSLPFNFAVGGRGTGKTYGSLCECLDTHRQFLLIRRTQAQADIITRPEFSPFKRICYDRNLQITCSSVTKYNSAFYHYKVNEDGKQIPDGPPIGYSAALSTFSNIRGFDASDVDLMIFDEFIPERHERPIKNEFEALMNCYETVNRNRELQGKKPVQLLCLANANDVANPVFVGFNLVKKATDMLEKGREVYQDNAKGICLYMLQRSPISEEKRDTALYRATAGTRFAEMALDNRFSFNDMGNVGSRPLKEYNPVCAIGKICVYRHKSENNYYVSMHKTGSPPQYSDSESDIQRFKRMYGWLWDAYMQRKIIFEEYLCENLLTKYLR
;
A
#
# COMPACT_ATOMS: atom_id res chain seq x y z
N MET A 1 19.89 19.94 3.55
CA MET A 1 18.79 20.09 4.53
C MET A 1 17.76 19.05 4.16
N ASP A 2 17.39 18.23 5.11
CA ASP A 2 16.34 17.23 4.88
C ASP A 2 15.00 17.98 4.74
N SER A 3 14.47 18.05 3.52
CA SER A 3 13.24 18.80 3.22
C SER A 3 11.99 18.15 3.82
N GLY A 4 12.12 16.95 4.38
CA GLY A 4 11.00 16.13 4.86
C GLY A 4 10.10 15.59 3.73
N TYR A 5 10.39 15.92 2.46
CA TYR A 5 9.77 15.27 1.31
C TYR A 5 10.48 13.97 0.97
N LEU A 6 9.75 13.01 0.40
CA LEU A 6 10.34 11.79 -0.10
C LEU A 6 11.40 12.08 -1.17
N ASN A 7 12.63 11.69 -0.91
CA ASN A 7 13.69 11.70 -1.92
C ASN A 7 13.58 10.42 -2.77
N VAL A 8 12.80 10.50 -3.85
CA VAL A 8 12.54 9.34 -4.74
C VAL A 8 13.81 8.92 -5.47
N HIS A 9 14.65 9.88 -5.87
CA HIS A 9 15.93 9.60 -6.53
C HIS A 9 16.83 8.73 -5.64
N GLU A 10 17.04 9.10 -4.38
CA GLU A 10 17.84 8.33 -3.42
C GLU A 10 17.24 6.93 -3.18
N LEU A 11 15.92 6.83 -3.07
CA LEU A 11 15.23 5.56 -2.88
C LEU A 11 15.50 4.61 -4.06
N LEU A 12 15.31 5.07 -5.29
CA LEU A 12 15.46 4.27 -6.50
C LEU A 12 16.94 4.02 -6.88
N ALA A 13 17.85 4.92 -6.50
CA ALA A 13 19.30 4.76 -6.70
C ALA A 13 19.87 3.52 -5.98
N ARG A 14 19.19 3.00 -4.95
CA ARG A 14 19.54 1.74 -4.28
C ARG A 14 19.43 0.53 -5.21
N SER A 15 18.81 0.69 -6.39
CA SER A 15 18.68 -0.34 -7.43
C SER A 15 17.99 -1.64 -6.96
N LEU A 16 17.14 -1.55 -5.94
CA LEU A 16 16.35 -2.70 -5.47
C LEU A 16 15.05 -2.81 -6.28
N PRO A 17 14.59 -4.02 -6.62
CA PRO A 17 13.37 -4.20 -7.42
C PRO A 17 12.08 -3.80 -6.69
N PHE A 18 11.99 -3.95 -5.37
CA PHE A 18 10.75 -3.69 -4.62
C PHE A 18 10.94 -2.57 -3.60
N ASN A 19 10.32 -1.44 -3.87
CA ASN A 19 10.45 -0.22 -3.06
C ASN A 19 9.09 0.22 -2.54
N PHE A 20 9.01 0.55 -1.26
CA PHE A 20 7.78 0.97 -0.58
C PHE A 20 8.04 2.30 0.13
N ALA A 21 7.17 3.27 -0.09
CA ALA A 21 7.21 4.54 0.63
C ALA A 21 5.84 4.85 1.24
N VAL A 22 5.77 4.82 2.56
CA VAL A 22 4.55 5.06 3.33
C VAL A 22 4.75 6.25 4.24
N GLY A 23 3.74 7.11 4.30
CA GLY A 23 3.79 8.31 5.14
C GLY A 23 2.54 9.14 4.99
N GLY A 24 2.45 10.27 5.69
CA GLY A 24 1.31 11.15 5.67
C GLY A 24 1.03 11.81 4.32
N ARG A 25 -0.06 12.54 4.29
CA ARG A 25 -0.45 13.33 3.12
C ARG A 25 0.48 14.55 2.96
N GLY A 26 0.87 14.84 1.72
CA GLY A 26 1.70 16.01 1.42
C GLY A 26 3.20 15.81 1.59
N THR A 27 3.66 14.55 1.63
CA THR A 27 5.10 14.20 1.63
C THR A 27 5.71 14.08 0.23
N GLY A 28 5.00 14.53 -0.82
CA GLY A 28 5.52 14.59 -2.18
C GLY A 28 5.65 13.25 -2.91
N LYS A 29 5.08 12.16 -2.39
CA LYS A 29 5.26 10.80 -2.93
C LYS A 29 4.97 10.70 -4.44
N THR A 30 3.73 10.97 -4.84
CA THR A 30 3.31 10.87 -6.26
C THR A 30 4.00 11.93 -7.12
N TYR A 31 4.04 13.17 -6.65
CA TYR A 31 4.69 14.28 -7.35
C TYR A 31 6.18 13.99 -7.61
N GLY A 32 6.93 13.63 -6.56
CA GLY A 32 8.36 13.31 -6.66
C GLY A 32 8.64 12.11 -7.57
N SER A 33 7.78 11.08 -7.53
CA SER A 33 7.95 9.90 -8.38
C SER A 33 7.78 10.21 -9.87
N LEU A 34 6.80 11.04 -10.22
CA LEU A 34 6.58 11.46 -11.61
C LEU A 34 7.67 12.44 -12.08
N CYS A 35 8.13 13.34 -11.20
CA CYS A 35 9.29 14.18 -11.49
C CYS A 35 10.54 13.36 -11.75
N GLU A 36 10.84 12.35 -10.93
CA GLU A 36 11.97 11.45 -11.14
C GLU A 36 11.91 10.75 -12.49
N CYS A 37 10.71 10.28 -12.92
CA CYS A 37 10.55 9.69 -14.25
C CYS A 37 10.88 10.66 -15.37
N LEU A 38 10.43 11.92 -15.25
CA LEU A 38 10.71 12.96 -16.25
C LEU A 38 12.20 13.31 -16.28
N ASP A 39 12.82 13.49 -15.12
CA ASP A 39 14.24 13.89 -14.98
C ASP A 39 15.21 12.81 -15.46
N THR A 40 14.83 11.55 -15.28
CA THR A 40 15.66 10.40 -15.69
C THR A 40 15.24 9.77 -17.01
N HIS A 41 14.22 10.32 -17.68
CA HIS A 41 13.63 9.80 -18.93
C HIS A 41 13.22 8.31 -18.82
N ARG A 42 12.82 7.87 -17.64
CA ARG A 42 12.35 6.49 -17.42
C ARG A 42 10.93 6.32 -17.87
N GLN A 43 10.71 5.32 -18.69
CA GLN A 43 9.36 4.90 -19.05
C GLN A 43 8.69 4.25 -17.83
N PHE A 44 7.48 4.71 -17.50
CA PHE A 44 6.78 4.27 -16.30
C PHE A 44 5.40 3.70 -16.57
N LEU A 45 4.93 2.85 -15.64
CA LEU A 45 3.54 2.42 -15.55
C LEU A 45 2.96 2.88 -14.21
N LEU A 46 2.05 3.86 -14.26
CA LEU A 46 1.31 4.32 -13.09
C LEU A 46 0.09 3.44 -12.85
N ILE A 47 0.07 2.75 -11.72
CA ILE A 47 -0.98 1.80 -11.36
C ILE A 47 -1.84 2.42 -10.25
N ARG A 48 -3.15 2.38 -10.45
CA ARG A 48 -4.16 2.64 -9.42
C ARG A 48 -4.86 1.34 -9.02
N ARG A 49 -5.48 1.31 -7.84
CA ARG A 49 -6.16 0.09 -7.37
C ARG A 49 -7.35 -0.28 -8.24
N THR A 50 -8.22 0.67 -8.55
CA THR A 50 -9.48 0.45 -9.29
C THR A 50 -9.50 1.15 -10.63
N GLN A 51 -10.33 0.65 -11.56
CA GLN A 51 -10.50 1.27 -12.88
C GLN A 51 -11.03 2.71 -12.76
N ALA A 52 -11.99 2.96 -11.86
CA ALA A 52 -12.51 4.30 -11.64
C ALA A 52 -11.42 5.30 -11.21
N GLN A 53 -10.48 4.86 -10.34
CA GLN A 53 -9.33 5.68 -9.94
C GLN A 53 -8.35 5.90 -11.11
N ALA A 54 -8.13 4.89 -11.96
CA ALA A 54 -7.29 5.03 -13.15
C ALA A 54 -7.93 5.94 -14.20
N ASP A 55 -9.25 5.88 -14.38
CA ASP A 55 -9.97 6.72 -15.36
C ASP A 55 -9.95 8.22 -14.96
N ILE A 56 -10.08 8.51 -13.67
CA ILE A 56 -10.06 9.89 -13.18
C ILE A 56 -8.73 10.58 -13.49
N ILE A 57 -7.60 9.93 -13.25
CA ILE A 57 -6.29 10.55 -13.41
C ILE A 57 -5.93 10.82 -14.89
N THR A 58 -6.67 10.24 -15.83
CA THR A 58 -6.48 10.50 -17.26
C THR A 58 -7.15 11.80 -17.73
N ARG A 59 -8.05 12.37 -16.93
CA ARG A 59 -8.71 13.64 -17.24
C ARG A 59 -7.78 14.80 -16.92
N PRO A 60 -7.67 15.82 -17.81
CA PRO A 60 -6.75 16.95 -17.61
C PRO A 60 -6.93 17.65 -16.26
N GLU A 61 -8.18 17.79 -15.78
CA GLU A 61 -8.52 18.48 -14.54
C GLU A 61 -7.99 17.72 -13.30
N PHE A 62 -7.89 16.41 -13.40
CA PHE A 62 -7.48 15.50 -12.33
C PHE A 62 -6.14 14.81 -12.58
N SER A 63 -5.45 15.19 -13.66
CA SER A 63 -4.15 14.61 -14.01
C SER A 63 -3.13 14.80 -12.89
N PRO A 64 -2.38 13.75 -12.51
CA PRO A 64 -1.30 13.87 -11.55
C PRO A 64 -0.15 14.77 -12.04
N PHE A 65 -0.09 15.02 -13.36
CA PHE A 65 0.87 15.95 -13.96
C PHE A 65 0.44 17.42 -13.89
N LYS A 66 -0.81 17.74 -13.55
CA LYS A 66 -1.32 19.12 -13.57
C LYS A 66 -0.42 20.09 -12.81
N ARG A 67 0.00 19.74 -11.59
CA ARG A 67 0.89 20.57 -10.79
C ARG A 67 2.31 20.60 -11.35
N ILE A 68 2.83 19.48 -11.83
CA ILE A 68 4.15 19.38 -12.46
C ILE A 68 4.22 20.24 -13.73
N CYS A 69 3.17 20.18 -14.56
CA CYS A 69 3.07 21.01 -15.75
C CYS A 69 3.11 22.50 -15.43
N TYR A 70 2.39 22.92 -14.38
CA TYR A 70 2.42 24.31 -13.93
C TYR A 70 3.81 24.72 -13.40
N ASP A 71 4.40 23.92 -12.50
CA ASP A 71 5.67 24.26 -11.86
C ASP A 71 6.87 24.26 -12.82
N ARG A 72 6.83 23.39 -13.86
CA ARG A 72 7.93 23.19 -14.83
C ARG A 72 7.65 23.71 -16.22
N ASN A 73 6.51 24.38 -16.43
CA ASN A 73 6.06 24.86 -17.74
C ASN A 73 6.07 23.75 -18.81
N LEU A 74 5.54 22.58 -18.46
CA LEU A 74 5.44 21.42 -19.35
C LEU A 74 4.03 21.26 -19.89
N GLN A 75 3.91 20.61 -21.06
CA GLN A 75 2.65 20.27 -21.69
C GLN A 75 2.53 18.75 -21.76
N ILE A 76 1.79 18.15 -20.82
CA ILE A 76 1.56 16.71 -20.76
C ILE A 76 0.06 16.44 -20.78
N THR A 77 -0.36 15.55 -21.66
CA THR A 77 -1.74 15.06 -21.78
C THR A 77 -1.81 13.55 -21.61
N CYS A 78 -3.01 13.03 -21.44
CA CYS A 78 -3.28 11.61 -21.35
C CYS A 78 -4.30 11.20 -22.41
N SER A 79 -4.04 10.10 -23.10
CA SER A 79 -4.94 9.52 -24.09
C SER A 79 -5.21 8.05 -23.80
N SER A 80 -6.47 7.62 -23.93
CA SER A 80 -6.82 6.21 -23.81
C SER A 80 -6.20 5.41 -24.95
N VAL A 81 -5.50 4.32 -24.60
CA VAL A 81 -4.98 3.35 -25.57
C VAL A 81 -6.01 2.23 -25.76
N THR A 82 -6.56 1.73 -24.66
CA THR A 82 -7.68 0.78 -24.66
C THR A 82 -8.69 1.20 -23.58
N LYS A 83 -9.76 0.41 -23.44
CA LYS A 83 -10.73 0.60 -22.34
C LYS A 83 -10.09 0.53 -20.94
N TYR A 84 -8.94 -0.13 -20.80
CA TYR A 84 -8.35 -0.49 -19.50
C TYR A 84 -6.99 0.17 -19.25
N ASN A 85 -6.41 0.82 -20.24
CA ASN A 85 -5.13 1.50 -20.10
C ASN A 85 -5.08 2.79 -20.91
N SER A 86 -4.23 3.71 -20.47
CA SER A 86 -4.00 5.01 -21.06
C SER A 86 -2.50 5.29 -21.13
N ALA A 87 -2.11 6.26 -21.94
CA ALA A 87 -0.71 6.68 -22.06
C ALA A 87 -0.59 8.20 -21.90
N PHE A 88 0.50 8.63 -21.28
CA PHE A 88 0.86 10.03 -21.11
C PHE A 88 1.84 10.45 -22.20
N TYR A 89 1.63 11.66 -22.75
CA TYR A 89 2.43 12.22 -23.83
C TYR A 89 2.75 13.67 -23.56
N HIS A 90 3.89 14.14 -24.03
CA HIS A 90 4.02 15.55 -24.34
C HIS A 90 3.05 15.88 -25.47
N TYR A 91 2.50 17.08 -25.47
CA TYR A 91 1.60 17.52 -26.56
C TYR A 91 1.96 18.87 -27.08
N LYS A 92 1.54 19.12 -28.30
CA LYS A 92 1.51 20.45 -28.94
C LYS A 92 0.08 20.75 -29.39
N VAL A 93 -0.20 22.02 -29.58
CA VAL A 93 -1.50 22.47 -30.10
C VAL A 93 -1.35 22.66 -31.63
N ASN A 94 -2.23 21.99 -32.40
CA ASN A 94 -2.25 22.14 -33.84
C ASN A 94 -2.96 23.45 -34.27
N GLU A 95 -3.02 23.72 -35.59
CA GLU A 95 -3.65 24.91 -36.17
C GLU A 95 -5.14 25.02 -35.81
N ASP A 96 -5.83 23.89 -35.56
CA ASP A 96 -7.23 23.85 -35.17
C ASP A 96 -7.42 24.04 -33.64
N GLY A 97 -6.38 24.31 -32.89
CA GLY A 97 -6.43 24.46 -31.43
C GLY A 97 -6.55 23.11 -30.64
N LYS A 98 -6.34 21.97 -31.31
CA LYS A 98 -6.43 20.64 -30.66
C LYS A 98 -5.07 20.20 -30.14
N GLN A 99 -5.09 19.56 -28.95
CA GLN A 99 -3.92 18.91 -28.39
C GLN A 99 -3.62 17.62 -29.16
N ILE A 100 -2.44 17.50 -29.70
CA ILE A 100 -1.94 16.29 -30.38
C ILE A 100 -0.66 15.81 -29.68
N PRO A 101 -0.44 14.49 -29.54
CA PRO A 101 0.79 13.95 -28.99
C PRO A 101 2.02 14.47 -29.75
N ASP A 102 3.07 14.82 -29.01
CA ASP A 102 4.36 15.26 -29.53
C ASP A 102 5.44 14.28 -29.09
N GLY A 103 5.64 13.23 -29.89
CA GLY A 103 6.56 12.14 -29.59
C GLY A 103 5.91 10.87 -29.03
N PRO A 104 6.74 9.91 -28.59
CA PRO A 104 6.29 8.66 -28.01
C PRO A 104 5.67 8.88 -26.61
N PRO A 105 4.94 7.89 -26.06
CA PRO A 105 4.48 7.95 -24.67
C PRO A 105 5.65 8.14 -23.72
N ILE A 106 5.45 8.95 -22.68
CA ILE A 106 6.40 9.08 -21.56
C ILE A 106 6.10 8.10 -20.43
N GLY A 107 4.94 7.47 -20.47
CA GLY A 107 4.49 6.48 -19.50
C GLY A 107 3.06 6.05 -19.76
N TYR A 108 2.62 5.07 -19.00
CA TYR A 108 1.29 4.46 -19.12
C TYR A 108 0.54 4.53 -17.80
N SER A 109 -0.78 4.34 -17.86
CA SER A 109 -1.63 4.17 -16.68
C SER A 109 -2.54 2.96 -16.85
N ALA A 110 -2.72 2.20 -15.77
CA ALA A 110 -3.63 1.06 -15.69
C ALA A 110 -4.18 0.89 -14.27
N ALA A 111 -5.22 0.06 -14.15
CA ALA A 111 -5.76 -0.33 -12.85
C ALA A 111 -5.38 -1.77 -12.49
N LEU A 112 -4.99 -2.00 -11.22
CA LEU A 112 -4.68 -3.34 -10.73
C LEU A 112 -5.88 -4.29 -10.86
N SER A 113 -7.08 -3.82 -10.50
CA SER A 113 -8.31 -4.63 -10.52
C SER A 113 -8.71 -5.16 -11.91
N THR A 114 -8.25 -4.53 -12.97
CA THR A 114 -8.57 -4.86 -14.37
C THR A 114 -7.34 -5.20 -15.21
N PHE A 115 -6.17 -5.29 -14.60
CA PHE A 115 -4.91 -5.52 -15.30
C PHE A 115 -4.91 -6.83 -16.11
N SER A 116 -5.61 -7.85 -15.61
CA SER A 116 -5.78 -9.11 -16.35
C SER A 116 -6.42 -8.96 -17.72
N ASN A 117 -7.16 -7.88 -17.96
CA ASN A 117 -7.84 -7.61 -19.24
C ASN A 117 -6.90 -7.00 -20.30
N ILE A 118 -5.69 -6.58 -19.91
CA ILE A 118 -4.66 -6.05 -20.82
C ILE A 118 -3.48 -6.99 -20.98
N ARG A 119 -3.67 -8.28 -20.71
CA ARG A 119 -2.68 -9.32 -21.00
C ARG A 119 -2.30 -9.29 -22.48
N GLY A 120 -0.99 -9.18 -22.76
CA GLY A 120 -0.50 -8.97 -24.11
C GLY A 120 -0.15 -7.52 -24.44
N PHE A 121 -0.46 -6.57 -23.55
CA PHE A 121 0.10 -5.21 -23.63
C PHE A 121 1.63 -5.29 -23.57
N ASP A 122 2.28 -4.71 -24.56
CA ASP A 122 3.74 -4.65 -24.58
C ASP A 122 4.21 -3.50 -23.69
N ALA A 123 4.76 -3.86 -22.55
CA ALA A 123 5.35 -2.93 -21.58
C ALA A 123 6.86 -3.16 -21.46
N SER A 124 7.51 -3.66 -22.53
CA SER A 124 8.94 -3.98 -22.54
C SER A 124 9.85 -2.77 -22.38
N ASP A 125 9.32 -1.58 -22.64
CA ASP A 125 9.96 -0.29 -22.44
C ASP A 125 9.82 0.29 -21.03
N VAL A 126 8.94 -0.28 -20.19
CA VAL A 126 8.70 0.19 -18.82
C VAL A 126 9.84 -0.20 -17.90
N ASP A 127 10.49 0.76 -17.27
CA ASP A 127 11.58 0.57 -16.30
C ASP A 127 11.14 0.77 -14.84
N LEU A 128 10.02 1.46 -14.62
CA LEU A 128 9.49 1.76 -13.30
C LEU A 128 7.97 1.55 -13.26
N MET A 129 7.52 0.69 -12.37
CA MET A 129 6.11 0.57 -12.02
C MET A 129 5.84 1.39 -10.75
N ILE A 130 4.87 2.29 -10.80
CA ILE A 130 4.45 3.11 -9.64
C ILE A 130 3.07 2.66 -9.24
N PHE A 131 2.94 1.95 -8.12
CA PHE A 131 1.64 1.59 -7.55
C PHE A 131 1.25 2.61 -6.49
N ASP A 132 0.47 3.58 -6.91
CA ASP A 132 0.07 4.70 -6.05
C ASP A 132 -1.22 4.37 -5.30
N GLU A 133 -1.25 4.76 -4.01
CA GLU A 133 -2.34 4.47 -3.06
C GLU A 133 -2.57 2.96 -2.85
N PHE A 134 -1.48 2.18 -2.70
CA PHE A 134 -1.57 0.73 -2.56
C PHE A 134 -2.23 0.27 -1.25
N ILE A 135 -2.25 1.09 -0.20
CA ILE A 135 -2.97 0.80 1.05
C ILE A 135 -4.39 1.37 0.96
N PRO A 136 -5.42 0.51 0.93
CA PRO A 136 -6.80 0.97 0.82
C PRO A 136 -7.25 1.77 2.04
N GLU A 137 -8.19 2.67 1.82
CA GLU A 137 -8.94 3.26 2.93
C GLU A 137 -10.01 2.26 3.43
N ARG A 138 -10.47 2.41 4.69
CA ARG A 138 -11.42 1.45 5.30
C ARG A 138 -12.74 1.28 4.57
N HIS A 139 -13.21 2.32 3.90
CA HIS A 139 -14.46 2.30 3.14
C HIS A 139 -14.30 1.71 1.74
N GLU A 140 -13.07 1.55 1.27
CA GLU A 140 -12.80 0.97 -0.04
C GLU A 140 -13.02 -0.54 -0.04
N ARG A 141 -13.59 -1.05 -1.13
CA ARG A 141 -13.74 -2.49 -1.32
C ARG A 141 -12.36 -3.13 -1.55
N PRO A 142 -12.05 -4.22 -0.83
CA PRO A 142 -10.81 -4.96 -1.07
C PRO A 142 -10.82 -5.59 -2.47
N ILE A 143 -9.67 -5.58 -3.13
CA ILE A 143 -9.45 -6.36 -4.34
C ILE A 143 -9.20 -7.81 -3.92
N LYS A 144 -9.91 -8.76 -4.53
CA LYS A 144 -9.70 -10.18 -4.25
C LYS A 144 -8.29 -10.58 -4.68
N ASN A 145 -7.54 -11.19 -3.76
CA ASN A 145 -6.16 -11.62 -3.98
C ASN A 145 -5.27 -10.47 -4.52
N GLU A 146 -5.33 -9.31 -3.86
CA GLU A 146 -4.66 -8.08 -4.33
C GLU A 146 -3.14 -8.24 -4.47
N PHE A 147 -2.50 -8.98 -3.55
CA PHE A 147 -1.06 -9.26 -3.65
C PHE A 147 -0.71 -10.10 -4.88
N GLU A 148 -1.43 -11.18 -5.11
CA GLU A 148 -1.23 -12.04 -6.28
C GLU A 148 -1.52 -11.28 -7.58
N ALA A 149 -2.52 -10.41 -7.59
CA ALA A 149 -2.81 -9.54 -8.73
C ALA A 149 -1.64 -8.59 -9.01
N LEU A 150 -1.04 -8.00 -7.97
CA LEU A 150 0.14 -7.13 -8.11
C LEU A 150 1.36 -7.92 -8.62
N MET A 151 1.60 -9.12 -8.10
CA MET A 151 2.73 -9.95 -8.56
C MET A 151 2.55 -10.40 -10.01
N ASN A 152 1.34 -10.78 -10.42
CA ASN A 152 1.03 -11.10 -11.81
C ASN A 152 1.20 -9.89 -12.75
N CYS A 153 0.84 -8.69 -12.26
CA CYS A 153 1.10 -7.44 -12.98
C CYS A 153 2.60 -7.20 -13.14
N TYR A 154 3.35 -7.33 -12.06
CA TYR A 154 4.81 -7.19 -12.07
C TYR A 154 5.46 -8.19 -13.02
N GLU A 155 5.11 -9.47 -12.93
CA GLU A 155 5.64 -10.51 -13.81
C GLU A 155 5.34 -10.22 -15.30
N THR A 156 4.14 -9.71 -15.61
CA THR A 156 3.76 -9.33 -16.98
C THR A 156 4.65 -8.22 -17.54
N VAL A 157 5.03 -7.24 -16.72
CA VAL A 157 5.87 -6.10 -17.14
C VAL A 157 7.35 -6.49 -17.11
N ASN A 158 7.81 -7.14 -16.04
CA ASN A 158 9.21 -7.55 -15.89
C ASN A 158 9.61 -8.66 -16.88
N ARG A 159 8.69 -9.59 -17.16
CA ARG A 159 8.93 -10.75 -18.08
C ARG A 159 10.25 -11.47 -17.73
N ASN A 160 11.05 -11.72 -18.76
CA ASN A 160 12.30 -12.47 -18.66
C ASN A 160 13.54 -11.54 -18.65
N ARG A 161 13.42 -10.29 -18.16
CA ARG A 161 14.53 -9.31 -18.23
C ARG A 161 15.82 -9.85 -17.61
N GLU A 162 15.73 -10.42 -16.43
CA GLU A 162 16.90 -10.94 -15.70
C GLU A 162 17.54 -12.13 -16.44
N LEU A 163 16.73 -13.00 -17.06
CA LEU A 163 17.23 -14.09 -17.91
C LEU A 163 17.92 -13.56 -19.17
N GLN A 164 17.61 -12.34 -19.60
CA GLN A 164 18.24 -11.64 -20.71
C GLN A 164 19.43 -10.78 -20.28
N GLY A 165 19.85 -10.85 -19.01
CA GLY A 165 20.95 -10.05 -18.45
C GLY A 165 20.59 -8.56 -18.25
N LYS A 166 19.31 -8.20 -18.31
CA LYS A 166 18.82 -6.85 -18.04
C LYS A 166 18.47 -6.68 -16.57
N LYS A 167 18.50 -5.44 -16.06
CA LYS A 167 18.02 -5.14 -14.72
C LYS A 167 16.51 -5.40 -14.63
N PRO A 168 16.00 -5.92 -13.48
CA PRO A 168 14.57 -6.04 -13.26
C PRO A 168 13.91 -4.66 -13.28
N VAL A 169 12.63 -4.64 -13.60
CA VAL A 169 11.79 -3.45 -13.43
C VAL A 169 11.74 -3.09 -11.94
N GLN A 170 11.85 -1.81 -11.61
CA GLN A 170 11.62 -1.40 -10.23
C GLN A 170 10.12 -1.19 -9.98
N LEU A 171 9.60 -1.76 -8.91
CA LEU A 171 8.27 -1.50 -8.39
C LEU A 171 8.38 -0.52 -7.23
N LEU A 172 7.69 0.62 -7.33
CA LEU A 172 7.58 1.64 -6.29
C LEU A 172 6.14 1.73 -5.80
N CYS A 173 5.89 1.25 -4.60
CA CYS A 173 4.57 1.28 -3.96
C CYS A 173 4.47 2.51 -3.04
N LEU A 174 3.49 3.37 -3.27
CA LEU A 174 3.26 4.63 -2.55
C LEU A 174 1.93 4.58 -1.81
N ALA A 175 1.89 4.95 -0.54
CA ALA A 175 0.64 5.03 0.20
C ALA A 175 0.68 6.02 1.37
N ASN A 176 -0.51 6.40 1.82
CA ASN A 176 -0.68 7.00 3.13
C ASN A 176 -0.66 5.90 4.22
N ALA A 177 -0.29 6.29 5.44
CA ALA A 177 -0.22 5.38 6.58
C ALA A 177 -1.63 5.02 7.11
N ASN A 178 -2.39 4.21 6.35
CA ASN A 178 -3.74 3.80 6.74
C ASN A 178 -3.72 2.53 7.59
N ASP A 179 -3.22 1.43 7.06
CA ASP A 179 -3.18 0.12 7.73
C ASP A 179 -1.84 -0.58 7.47
N VAL A 180 -1.13 -0.97 8.54
CA VAL A 180 0.14 -1.71 8.40
C VAL A 180 -0.09 -3.15 7.93
N ALA A 181 -1.23 -3.75 8.24
CA ALA A 181 -1.58 -5.11 7.84
C ALA A 181 -2.32 -5.16 6.48
N ASN A 182 -1.94 -4.28 5.55
CA ASN A 182 -2.50 -4.26 4.20
C ASN A 182 -2.06 -5.48 3.36
N PRO A 183 -2.80 -5.83 2.27
CA PRO A 183 -2.51 -7.02 1.48
C PRO A 183 -1.09 -7.09 0.92
N VAL A 184 -0.51 -5.96 0.53
CA VAL A 184 0.84 -5.90 -0.05
C VAL A 184 1.89 -6.20 1.01
N PHE A 185 1.81 -5.57 2.19
CA PHE A 185 2.75 -5.85 3.29
C PHE A 185 2.61 -7.27 3.83
N VAL A 186 1.38 -7.80 3.88
CA VAL A 186 1.14 -9.21 4.25
C VAL A 186 1.84 -10.14 3.26
N GLY A 187 1.68 -9.90 1.95
CA GLY A 187 2.28 -10.72 0.91
C GLY A 187 3.80 -10.68 0.89
N PHE A 188 4.40 -9.51 1.09
CA PHE A 188 5.86 -9.37 1.19
C PHE A 188 6.45 -9.70 2.56
N ASN A 189 5.64 -10.12 3.55
CA ASN A 189 6.09 -10.36 4.92
C ASN A 189 6.69 -9.11 5.62
N LEU A 190 6.14 -7.93 5.34
CA LEU A 190 6.64 -6.65 5.84
C LEU A 190 5.92 -6.14 7.08
N VAL A 191 4.77 -6.71 7.47
CA VAL A 191 3.93 -6.22 8.60
C VAL A 191 4.76 -6.05 9.86
N LYS A 192 5.46 -7.11 10.30
CA LYS A 192 6.29 -7.06 11.50
C LYS A 192 7.43 -6.06 11.38
N LYS A 193 8.06 -5.96 10.20
CA LYS A 193 9.15 -4.99 9.96
C LYS A 193 8.65 -3.56 10.02
N ALA A 194 7.50 -3.28 9.38
CA ALA A 194 6.88 -1.97 9.44
C ALA A 194 6.48 -1.58 10.87
N THR A 195 5.93 -2.52 11.65
CA THR A 195 5.62 -2.30 13.07
C THR A 195 6.87 -2.01 13.90
N ASP A 196 7.93 -2.82 13.77
CA ASP A 196 9.21 -2.61 14.44
C ASP A 196 9.85 -1.25 14.09
N MET A 197 9.69 -0.80 12.82
CA MET A 197 10.18 0.51 12.39
C MET A 197 9.42 1.66 13.07
N LEU A 198 8.10 1.56 13.16
CA LEU A 198 7.25 2.55 13.84
C LEU A 198 7.60 2.66 15.33
N GLU A 199 7.70 1.51 16.02
CA GLU A 199 8.01 1.45 17.45
C GLU A 199 9.40 2.02 17.77
N LYS A 200 10.38 1.80 16.89
CA LYS A 200 11.77 2.23 17.06
C LYS A 200 12.11 3.57 16.42
N GLY A 201 11.13 4.22 15.78
CA GLY A 201 11.37 5.48 15.07
C GLY A 201 12.32 5.35 13.89
N ARG A 202 12.36 4.20 13.21
CA ARG A 202 13.24 3.98 12.06
C ARG A 202 12.55 4.32 10.76
N GLU A 203 13.21 5.06 9.90
CA GLU A 203 12.64 5.49 8.61
C GLU A 203 12.93 4.52 7.48
N VAL A 204 14.01 3.77 7.53
CA VAL A 204 14.45 2.90 6.42
C VAL A 204 14.71 1.47 6.91
N TYR A 205 14.15 0.51 6.18
CA TYR A 205 14.49 -0.90 6.23
C TYR A 205 14.90 -1.37 4.84
N GLN A 206 16.01 -2.08 4.75
CA GLN A 206 16.53 -2.64 3.51
C GLN A 206 16.89 -4.11 3.69
N ASP A 207 16.47 -4.94 2.73
CA ASP A 207 16.80 -6.36 2.63
C ASP A 207 17.35 -6.63 1.23
N ASN A 208 18.67 -6.64 1.12
CA ASN A 208 19.34 -6.83 -0.17
C ASN A 208 19.13 -8.24 -0.73
N ALA A 209 18.98 -9.25 0.13
CA ALA A 209 18.77 -10.64 -0.32
C ALA A 209 17.39 -10.82 -0.98
N LYS A 210 16.39 -10.09 -0.51
CA LYS A 210 15.04 -10.08 -1.08
C LYS A 210 14.82 -8.95 -2.09
N GLY A 211 15.76 -8.04 -2.23
CA GLY A 211 15.61 -6.87 -3.10
C GLY A 211 14.54 -5.89 -2.63
N ILE A 212 14.36 -5.71 -1.31
CA ILE A 212 13.30 -4.90 -0.72
C ILE A 212 13.87 -3.67 -0.02
N CYS A 213 13.26 -2.50 -0.26
CA CYS A 213 13.44 -1.29 0.53
C CYS A 213 12.08 -0.77 1.02
N LEU A 214 11.93 -0.55 2.32
CA LEU A 214 10.76 0.07 2.93
C LEU A 214 11.16 1.40 3.56
N TYR A 215 10.51 2.46 3.13
CA TYR A 215 10.68 3.82 3.64
C TYR A 215 9.40 4.26 4.38
N MET A 216 9.56 4.58 5.67
CA MET A 216 8.47 5.02 6.55
C MET A 216 8.68 6.50 6.87
N LEU A 217 8.01 7.38 6.14
CA LEU A 217 8.10 8.82 6.35
C LEU A 217 7.38 9.20 7.64
N GLN A 218 8.13 9.57 8.65
CA GLN A 218 7.57 9.88 9.98
C GLN A 218 7.08 11.33 10.10
N ARG A 219 7.58 12.23 9.27
CA ARG A 219 7.22 13.65 9.28
C ARG A 219 6.83 14.12 7.89
N SER A 220 5.89 15.04 7.82
CA SER A 220 5.58 15.79 6.60
C SER A 220 6.08 17.21 6.77
N PRO A 221 6.81 17.79 5.79
CA PRO A 221 7.36 19.14 5.90
C PRO A 221 6.29 20.22 6.08
N ILE A 222 5.07 19.94 5.60
CA ILE A 222 3.95 20.87 5.69
C ILE A 222 2.98 20.57 6.84
N SER A 223 3.32 19.63 7.74
CA SER A 223 2.42 19.26 8.84
C SER A 223 2.16 20.41 9.79
N GLU A 224 3.19 21.18 10.15
CA GLU A 224 3.02 22.33 11.05
C GLU A 224 2.15 23.41 10.42
N GLU A 225 2.39 23.77 9.16
CA GLU A 225 1.55 24.74 8.44
C GLU A 225 0.09 24.28 8.30
N LYS A 226 -0.12 22.97 8.13
CA LYS A 226 -1.44 22.38 8.05
C LYS A 226 -2.22 22.45 9.37
N ARG A 227 -1.53 22.37 10.53
CA ARG A 227 -2.19 22.44 11.84
C ARG A 227 -3.05 23.69 11.98
N ASP A 228 -2.63 24.80 11.38
CA ASP A 228 -3.32 26.09 11.45
C ASP A 228 -4.43 26.25 10.40
N THR A 229 -4.66 25.26 9.54
CA THR A 229 -5.76 25.31 8.58
C THR A 229 -7.10 24.99 9.22
N ALA A 230 -8.19 25.45 8.60
CA ALA A 230 -9.54 25.27 9.12
C ALA A 230 -9.90 23.81 9.42
N LEU A 231 -9.54 22.88 8.53
CA LEU A 231 -9.80 21.46 8.69
C LEU A 231 -9.11 20.90 9.94
N TYR A 232 -7.82 21.16 10.12
CA TYR A 232 -7.06 20.55 11.22
C TYR A 232 -7.31 21.25 12.56
N ARG A 233 -7.66 22.53 12.56
CA ARG A 233 -8.19 23.19 13.79
C ARG A 233 -9.52 22.56 14.22
N ALA A 234 -10.42 22.30 13.27
CA ALA A 234 -11.72 21.70 13.57
C ALA A 234 -11.61 20.22 14.01
N THR A 235 -10.59 19.50 13.55
CA THR A 235 -10.40 18.09 13.84
C THR A 235 -9.26 17.82 14.84
N ALA A 236 -8.78 18.84 15.54
CA ALA A 236 -7.71 18.72 16.53
C ALA A 236 -8.05 17.64 17.58
N GLY A 237 -7.08 16.76 17.89
CA GLY A 237 -7.26 15.64 18.82
C GLY A 237 -8.03 14.44 18.28
N THR A 238 -8.42 14.45 17.00
CA THR A 238 -9.01 13.26 16.36
C THR A 238 -7.95 12.36 15.74
N ARG A 239 -8.25 11.06 15.62
CA ARG A 239 -7.39 10.10 14.88
C ARG A 239 -7.11 10.53 13.44
N PHE A 240 -8.05 11.23 12.80
CA PHE A 240 -7.84 11.78 11.47
C PHE A 240 -6.70 12.80 11.44
N ALA A 241 -6.68 13.74 12.37
CA ALA A 241 -5.62 14.74 12.46
C ALA A 241 -4.26 14.11 12.79
N GLU A 242 -4.21 13.15 13.73
CA GLU A 242 -2.99 12.41 14.08
C GLU A 242 -2.42 11.64 12.87
N MET A 243 -3.27 10.95 12.11
CA MET A 243 -2.84 10.24 10.91
C MET A 243 -2.29 11.20 9.85
N ALA A 244 -3.03 12.27 9.58
CA ALA A 244 -2.72 13.16 8.47
C ALA A 244 -1.51 14.08 8.74
N LEU A 245 -1.28 14.45 10.01
CA LEU A 245 -0.21 15.35 10.43
C LEU A 245 0.99 14.61 10.99
N ASP A 246 0.76 13.59 11.83
CA ASP A 246 1.83 12.91 12.58
C ASP A 246 2.25 11.58 11.93
N ASN A 247 1.72 11.28 10.74
CA ASN A 247 2.01 10.07 9.97
C ASN A 247 1.77 8.75 10.75
N ARG A 248 0.90 8.77 11.75
CA ARG A 248 0.54 7.58 12.52
C ARG A 248 -0.42 6.73 11.71
N PHE A 249 -0.21 5.42 11.71
CA PHE A 249 -1.18 4.50 11.13
C PHE A 249 -2.53 4.64 11.86
N SER A 250 -3.55 5.06 11.11
CA SER A 250 -4.85 5.46 11.70
C SER A 250 -5.62 4.29 12.32
N PHE A 251 -5.28 3.06 11.95
CA PHE A 251 -6.07 1.87 12.31
C PHE A 251 -5.37 0.95 13.30
N ASN A 252 -4.15 1.25 13.68
CA ASN A 252 -3.36 0.39 14.55
C ASN A 252 -3.42 0.93 15.99
N ASP A 253 -4.31 0.34 16.80
CA ASP A 253 -4.35 0.60 18.23
C ASP A 253 -3.20 -0.16 18.91
N MET A 254 -2.09 0.54 19.18
CA MET A 254 -0.90 -0.03 19.83
C MET A 254 -1.21 -0.64 21.21
N GLY A 255 -2.33 -0.26 21.83
CA GLY A 255 -2.70 -0.76 23.16
C GLY A 255 -3.08 -2.23 23.21
N ASN A 256 -3.53 -2.79 22.08
CA ASN A 256 -4.00 -4.18 22.02
C ASN A 256 -3.06 -5.11 21.22
N VAL A 257 -1.87 -4.65 20.85
CA VAL A 257 -0.88 -5.46 20.13
C VAL A 257 0.39 -5.57 20.97
N GLY A 258 0.86 -6.78 21.16
CA GLY A 258 2.10 -7.05 21.86
C GLY A 258 2.24 -8.51 22.25
N SER A 259 3.46 -8.98 22.33
CA SER A 259 3.77 -10.35 22.71
C SER A 259 3.36 -10.65 24.17
N ARG A 260 2.75 -11.82 24.38
CA ARG A 260 2.35 -12.32 25.70
C ARG A 260 2.87 -13.74 25.89
N PRO A 261 3.24 -14.12 27.12
CA PRO A 261 3.72 -15.46 27.41
C PRO A 261 2.57 -16.49 27.32
N LEU A 262 2.61 -17.38 26.34
CA LEU A 262 1.56 -18.38 26.09
C LEU A 262 1.28 -19.30 27.30
N LYS A 263 2.24 -19.44 28.22
CA LYS A 263 2.05 -20.18 29.46
C LYS A 263 0.91 -19.69 30.36
N GLU A 264 0.49 -18.43 30.19
CA GLU A 264 -0.60 -17.80 30.95
C GLU A 264 -1.97 -18.04 30.31
N TYR A 265 -2.01 -18.70 29.15
CA TYR A 265 -3.19 -18.87 28.33
C TYR A 265 -3.47 -20.34 28.05
N ASN A 266 -4.76 -20.65 27.84
CA ASN A 266 -5.22 -21.93 27.33
C ASN A 266 -5.70 -21.78 25.88
N PRO A 267 -5.34 -22.71 24.97
CA PRO A 267 -5.79 -22.64 23.59
C PRO A 267 -7.30 -22.91 23.49
N VAL A 268 -8.00 -22.11 22.68
CA VAL A 268 -9.46 -22.18 22.46
C VAL A 268 -9.78 -22.78 21.11
N CYS A 269 -9.21 -22.24 20.06
CA CYS A 269 -9.40 -22.68 18.68
C CYS A 269 -8.26 -22.16 17.78
N ALA A 270 -8.08 -22.80 16.62
CA ALA A 270 -7.17 -22.35 15.59
C ALA A 270 -7.89 -22.27 14.24
N ILE A 271 -7.63 -21.21 13.49
CA ILE A 271 -8.13 -21.06 12.13
C ILE A 271 -7.02 -20.51 11.21
N GLY A 272 -6.85 -21.16 10.07
CA GLY A 272 -5.77 -20.81 9.14
C GLY A 272 -4.42 -20.75 9.84
N LYS A 273 -3.81 -19.58 9.87
CA LYS A 273 -2.48 -19.35 10.48
C LYS A 273 -2.52 -18.94 11.95
N ILE A 274 -3.67 -18.59 12.51
CA ILE A 274 -3.77 -18.06 13.88
C ILE A 274 -4.38 -19.05 14.86
N CYS A 275 -4.02 -18.88 16.14
CA CYS A 275 -4.62 -19.58 17.28
C CYS A 275 -5.13 -18.56 18.29
N VAL A 276 -6.33 -18.79 18.80
CA VAL A 276 -6.98 -17.97 19.83
C VAL A 276 -6.79 -18.66 21.16
N TYR A 277 -6.40 -17.88 22.14
CA TYR A 277 -6.13 -18.32 23.51
C TYR A 277 -7.01 -17.53 24.49
N ARG A 278 -7.41 -18.16 25.59
CA ARG A 278 -8.09 -17.51 26.72
C ARG A 278 -7.12 -17.41 27.89
N HIS A 279 -7.03 -16.26 28.51
CA HIS A 279 -6.23 -16.08 29.72
C HIS A 279 -6.75 -16.94 30.84
N LYS A 280 -5.85 -17.51 31.66
CA LYS A 280 -6.21 -18.50 32.74
C LYS A 280 -7.01 -17.87 33.86
N SER A 281 -6.76 -16.62 34.20
CA SER A 281 -7.36 -15.90 35.33
C SER A 281 -8.15 -14.67 34.95
N GLU A 282 -7.83 -14.02 33.82
CA GLU A 282 -8.47 -12.79 33.38
C GLU A 282 -9.53 -13.05 32.30
N ASN A 283 -10.47 -12.12 32.16
CA ASN A 283 -11.49 -12.20 31.11
C ASN A 283 -11.01 -11.55 29.81
N ASN A 284 -9.88 -12.03 29.30
CA ASN A 284 -9.31 -11.59 28.03
C ASN A 284 -8.83 -12.76 27.18
N TYR A 285 -8.53 -12.47 25.92
CA TYR A 285 -8.07 -13.41 24.92
C TYR A 285 -6.77 -12.92 24.30
N TYR A 286 -6.00 -13.85 23.76
CA TYR A 286 -4.78 -13.58 23.03
C TYR A 286 -4.81 -14.31 21.71
N VAL A 287 -4.40 -13.65 20.63
CA VAL A 287 -4.33 -14.24 19.29
C VAL A 287 -2.89 -14.19 18.79
N SER A 288 -2.38 -15.34 18.42
CA SER A 288 -0.97 -15.54 18.06
C SER A 288 -0.84 -16.39 16.79
N MET A 289 0.25 -16.19 16.06
CA MET A 289 0.66 -17.09 14.97
C MET A 289 1.25 -18.40 15.51
N HIS A 290 1.70 -18.43 16.75
CA HIS A 290 2.21 -19.63 17.39
C HIS A 290 1.04 -20.52 17.84
N LYS A 291 1.06 -21.78 17.41
CA LYS A 291 0.06 -22.78 17.80
C LYS A 291 0.64 -23.71 18.85
N THR A 292 0.02 -23.77 20.01
CA THR A 292 0.38 -24.69 21.09
C THR A 292 -0.86 -25.46 21.56
N GLY A 293 -0.65 -26.66 22.06
CA GLY A 293 -1.75 -27.53 22.46
C GLY A 293 -2.47 -28.15 21.27
N SER A 294 -3.65 -28.71 21.49
CA SER A 294 -4.47 -29.37 20.46
C SER A 294 -5.91 -28.81 20.44
N PRO A 295 -6.10 -27.50 20.19
CA PRO A 295 -7.44 -26.94 20.09
C PRO A 295 -8.15 -27.41 18.80
N PRO A 296 -9.47 -27.27 18.70
CA PRO A 296 -10.21 -27.44 17.45
C PRO A 296 -9.58 -26.58 16.33
N GLN A 297 -9.34 -27.22 15.18
CA GLN A 297 -8.67 -26.59 14.04
C GLN A 297 -9.63 -26.41 12.87
N TYR A 298 -9.52 -25.27 12.21
CA TYR A 298 -10.28 -24.89 11.03
C TYR A 298 -9.30 -24.44 9.93
N SER A 299 -9.57 -24.84 8.71
CA SER A 299 -8.80 -24.39 7.53
C SER A 299 -9.32 -23.03 7.02
N ASP A 300 -8.62 -22.49 6.02
CA ASP A 300 -9.05 -21.28 5.27
C ASP A 300 -10.14 -21.58 4.24
N SER A 301 -10.69 -22.80 4.19
CA SER A 301 -11.79 -23.14 3.29
C SER A 301 -13.09 -22.42 3.69
N GLU A 302 -13.90 -22.10 2.72
CA GLU A 302 -15.15 -21.37 2.97
C GLU A 302 -16.07 -22.11 3.95
N SER A 303 -16.14 -23.44 3.83
CA SER A 303 -16.91 -24.29 4.76
C SER A 303 -16.43 -24.22 6.20
N ASP A 304 -15.11 -24.26 6.42
CA ASP A 304 -14.52 -24.16 7.75
C ASP A 304 -14.64 -22.75 8.32
N ILE A 305 -14.50 -21.71 7.50
CA ILE A 305 -14.76 -20.32 7.90
C ILE A 305 -16.19 -20.16 8.39
N GLN A 306 -17.17 -20.71 7.69
CA GLN A 306 -18.59 -20.65 8.11
C GLN A 306 -18.85 -21.45 9.40
N ARG A 307 -18.19 -22.60 9.57
CA ARG A 307 -18.26 -23.37 10.84
C ARG A 307 -17.62 -22.59 11.99
N PHE A 308 -16.47 -21.99 11.75
CA PHE A 308 -15.77 -21.14 12.71
C PHE A 308 -16.64 -19.95 13.15
N LYS A 309 -17.26 -19.22 12.21
CA LYS A 309 -18.16 -18.12 12.53
C LYS A 309 -19.33 -18.57 13.43
N ARG A 310 -19.94 -19.72 13.15
CA ARG A 310 -21.05 -20.23 13.96
C ARG A 310 -20.62 -20.59 15.38
N MET A 311 -19.42 -21.16 15.55
CA MET A 311 -18.93 -21.62 16.84
C MET A 311 -18.30 -20.52 17.67
N TYR A 312 -17.62 -19.58 17.01
CA TYR A 312 -16.77 -18.58 17.66
C TYR A 312 -17.13 -17.13 17.29
N GLY A 313 -18.32 -16.89 16.75
CA GLY A 313 -18.81 -15.54 16.40
C GLY A 313 -18.82 -14.57 17.58
N TRP A 314 -18.92 -15.07 18.81
CA TRP A 314 -18.80 -14.29 20.03
C TRP A 314 -17.42 -13.62 20.20
N LEU A 315 -16.40 -14.06 19.48
CA LEU A 315 -15.10 -13.38 19.43
C LEU A 315 -15.22 -11.99 18.82
N TRP A 316 -16.21 -11.75 17.98
CA TRP A 316 -16.48 -10.42 17.45
C TRP A 316 -16.88 -9.44 18.55
N ASP A 317 -17.74 -9.87 19.49
CA ASP A 317 -18.13 -9.06 20.64
C ASP A 317 -16.95 -8.81 21.59
N ALA A 318 -16.11 -9.84 21.81
CA ALA A 318 -14.89 -9.71 22.59
C ALA A 318 -13.89 -8.72 21.93
N TYR A 319 -13.79 -8.73 20.61
CA TYR A 319 -12.99 -7.77 19.84
C TYR A 319 -13.52 -6.33 20.01
N MET A 320 -14.83 -6.14 19.82
CA MET A 320 -15.46 -4.83 19.98
C MET A 320 -15.34 -4.28 21.41
N GLN A 321 -15.29 -5.15 22.41
CA GLN A 321 -15.07 -4.80 23.82
C GLN A 321 -13.59 -4.64 24.19
N ARG A 322 -12.67 -4.71 23.21
CA ARG A 322 -11.21 -4.62 23.42
C ARG A 322 -10.65 -5.67 24.41
N LYS A 323 -11.27 -6.83 24.47
CA LYS A 323 -10.84 -7.94 25.31
C LYS A 323 -9.87 -8.89 24.61
N ILE A 324 -9.48 -8.61 23.37
CA ILE A 324 -8.54 -9.43 22.60
C ILE A 324 -7.23 -8.67 22.46
N ILE A 325 -6.14 -9.31 22.88
CA ILE A 325 -4.77 -8.84 22.64
C ILE A 325 -4.22 -9.65 21.46
N PHE A 326 -3.55 -9.01 20.55
CA PHE A 326 -2.95 -9.63 19.36
C PHE A 326 -1.42 -9.66 19.49
N GLU A 327 -0.80 -10.76 19.09
CA GLU A 327 0.65 -10.83 19.04
C GLU A 327 1.25 -9.78 18.09
N GLU A 328 0.59 -9.63 16.93
CA GLU A 328 0.93 -8.66 15.91
C GLU A 328 -0.34 -8.25 15.11
N TYR A 329 -0.25 -7.18 14.35
CA TYR A 329 -1.39 -6.67 13.55
C TYR A 329 -1.91 -7.66 12.50
N LEU A 330 -1.05 -8.56 12.02
CA LEU A 330 -1.49 -9.63 11.13
C LEU A 330 -2.51 -10.55 11.82
N CYS A 331 -2.33 -10.83 13.10
CA CYS A 331 -3.29 -11.62 13.90
C CYS A 331 -4.65 -10.93 13.98
N GLU A 332 -4.69 -9.61 14.19
CA GLU A 332 -5.92 -8.81 14.18
C GLU A 332 -6.60 -8.85 12.82
N ASN A 333 -5.85 -8.61 11.74
CA ASN A 333 -6.37 -8.63 10.39
C ASN A 333 -6.96 -9.99 10.01
N LEU A 334 -6.26 -11.08 10.32
CA LEU A 334 -6.72 -12.44 10.02
C LEU A 334 -7.98 -12.79 10.84
N LEU A 335 -7.99 -12.53 12.15
CA LEU A 335 -9.17 -12.82 12.97
C LEU A 335 -10.39 -12.06 12.49
N THR A 336 -10.26 -10.76 12.26
CA THR A 336 -11.38 -9.92 11.78
C THR A 336 -11.88 -10.34 10.40
N LYS A 337 -10.98 -10.77 9.49
CA LYS A 337 -11.34 -11.34 8.18
C LYS A 337 -12.18 -12.61 8.32
N TYR A 338 -11.81 -13.50 9.26
CA TYR A 338 -12.54 -14.74 9.48
C TYR A 338 -13.88 -14.54 10.20
N LEU A 339 -14.06 -13.45 10.92
CA LEU A 339 -15.31 -13.14 11.65
C LEU A 339 -16.31 -12.29 10.86
N ARG A 340 -15.84 -11.49 9.91
CA ARG A 340 -16.70 -10.73 8.97
C ARG A 340 -17.23 -11.61 7.85
#